data_ca3ac47ba9c41c286446b6914404d884
#
_entry.id   ca3ac47ba9c41c286446b6914404d884
#
_cell.length_a   1.000
_cell.length_b   1.000
_cell.length_c   1.000
_cell.angle_alpha   90.00
_cell.angle_beta   90.00
_cell.angle_gamma   90.00
#
_symmetry.space_group_name_H-M   'P 1'
#
loop_
_entity.id
_entity.type
_entity.pdbx_description
1 polymer ?
#
loop_
_entity_poly.entity_id
_entity_poly.type
_entity_poly.pdbx_seq_one_letter_code
_entity_poly.pdbx_strand_id
1 'polypeptide(L)'
;MPLPPKLQEIVDDFASMTREEKLETLIGYAESFPPLPERFREARSKMEAVPECMTPVFLIAEKEAGNRIVFHLDIPPQSPTVRGLASVLFNGLNGLTLEEILSVPADFFLPMKLDEAVSQQRLNGFMGVLAHMKHAAVKVSSE
;
A
#
# COMPACT_ATOMS: atom_id res chain seq x y z
N MET A 1 1.92 9.56 17.89
CA MET A 1 2.97 8.60 17.56
C MET A 1 3.52 8.88 16.18
N PRO A 2 4.84 8.92 16.01
CA PRO A 2 5.39 9.11 14.67
C PRO A 2 5.13 7.89 13.82
N LEU A 3 4.98 8.13 12.51
CA LEU A 3 4.87 7.03 11.55
C LEU A 3 6.22 6.31 11.42
N PRO A 4 6.22 5.08 10.91
CA PRO A 4 7.48 4.43 10.55
C PRO A 4 8.30 5.35 9.64
N PRO A 5 9.62 5.41 9.78
CA PRO A 5 10.44 6.43 9.11
C PRO A 5 10.25 6.52 7.59
N LYS A 6 10.18 5.40 6.91
CA LYS A 6 10.01 5.41 5.45
C LYS A 6 8.66 5.99 5.05
N LEU A 7 7.61 5.63 5.78
CA LEU A 7 6.26 6.15 5.51
C LEU A 7 6.19 7.64 5.82
N GLN A 8 6.81 8.07 6.93
CA GLN A 8 6.85 9.49 7.29
C GLN A 8 7.55 10.30 6.20
N GLU A 9 8.63 9.78 5.66
CA GLU A 9 9.36 10.43 4.57
C GLU A 9 8.45 10.63 3.35
N ILE A 10 7.69 9.59 2.99
CA ILE A 10 6.77 9.66 1.86
C ILE A 10 5.68 10.70 2.11
N VAL A 11 5.10 10.70 3.31
CA VAL A 11 4.06 11.67 3.69
C VAL A 11 4.59 13.09 3.57
N ASP A 12 5.79 13.34 4.11
CA ASP A 12 6.41 14.66 4.08
C ASP A 12 6.70 15.12 2.64
N ASP A 13 7.15 14.20 1.79
CA ASP A 13 7.42 14.51 0.39
C ASP A 13 6.16 14.99 -0.33
N PHE A 14 5.05 14.24 -0.16
CA PHE A 14 3.79 14.59 -0.81
C PHE A 14 3.19 15.89 -0.27
N ALA A 15 3.40 16.19 1.01
CA ALA A 15 2.78 17.34 1.65
C ALA A 15 3.17 18.66 0.99
N SER A 16 4.35 18.75 0.41
CA SER A 16 4.85 19.98 -0.23
C SER A 16 4.68 20.01 -1.75
N MET A 17 4.08 18.97 -2.33
CA MET A 17 3.91 18.88 -3.78
C MET A 17 2.69 19.61 -4.28
N THR A 18 2.76 20.11 -5.53
CA THR A 18 1.59 20.59 -6.25
C THR A 18 0.75 19.37 -6.69
N ARG A 19 -0.48 19.64 -7.15
CA ARG A 19 -1.34 18.59 -7.70
C ARG A 19 -0.65 17.81 -8.81
N GLU A 20 -0.03 18.51 -9.75
CA GLU A 20 0.66 17.88 -10.88
C GLU A 20 1.85 17.04 -10.42
N GLU A 21 2.60 17.55 -9.46
CA GLU A 21 3.72 16.79 -8.89
C GLU A 21 3.25 15.52 -8.18
N LYS A 22 2.11 15.59 -7.48
CA LYS A 22 1.55 14.41 -6.83
C LYS A 22 1.18 13.35 -7.85
N LEU A 23 0.52 13.76 -8.95
CA LEU A 23 0.13 12.82 -10.01
C LEU A 23 1.36 12.18 -10.66
N GLU A 24 2.37 12.98 -10.99
CA GLU A 24 3.60 12.46 -11.57
C GLU A 24 4.31 11.49 -10.62
N THR A 25 4.33 11.83 -9.35
CA THR A 25 4.98 10.99 -8.33
C THR A 25 4.24 9.66 -8.18
N LEU A 26 2.91 9.68 -8.18
CA LEU A 26 2.11 8.45 -8.14
C LEU A 26 2.37 7.57 -9.37
N ILE A 27 2.48 8.17 -10.54
CA ILE A 27 2.81 7.42 -11.76
C ILE A 27 4.20 6.79 -11.64
N GLY A 28 5.16 7.53 -11.08
CA GLY A 28 6.50 7.01 -10.83
C GLY A 28 6.48 5.81 -9.89
N TYR A 29 5.70 5.88 -8.82
CA TYR A 29 5.53 4.76 -7.90
C TYR A 29 4.89 3.56 -8.61
N ALA A 30 3.92 3.80 -9.49
CA ALA A 30 3.27 2.74 -10.25
C ALA A 30 4.26 2.02 -11.17
N GLU A 31 5.13 2.79 -11.83
CA GLU A 31 6.11 2.24 -12.76
C GLU A 31 7.21 1.45 -12.05
N SER A 32 7.57 1.87 -10.84
CA SER A 32 8.62 1.20 -10.06
C SER A 32 8.10 0.03 -9.23
N PHE A 33 6.80 -0.20 -9.22
CA PHE A 33 6.20 -1.26 -8.42
C PHE A 33 6.65 -2.63 -8.95
N PRO A 34 7.19 -3.51 -8.07
CA PRO A 34 7.70 -4.82 -8.52
C PRO A 34 6.57 -5.73 -8.99
N PRO A 35 6.86 -6.58 -9.99
CA PRO A 35 5.86 -7.54 -10.44
C PRO A 35 5.58 -8.58 -9.35
N LEU A 36 4.39 -9.17 -9.39
CA LEU A 36 4.03 -10.25 -8.47
C LEU A 36 4.97 -11.44 -8.72
N PRO A 37 5.59 -12.01 -7.67
CA PRO A 37 6.40 -13.21 -7.84
C PRO A 37 5.60 -14.33 -8.49
N GLU A 38 6.26 -15.09 -9.39
CA GLU A 38 5.59 -16.10 -10.18
C GLU A 38 4.86 -17.14 -9.33
N ARG A 39 5.45 -17.50 -8.18
CA ARG A 39 4.85 -18.48 -7.26
C ARG A 39 3.45 -18.07 -6.76
N PHE A 40 3.12 -16.78 -6.81
CA PHE A 40 1.80 -16.30 -6.40
C PHE A 40 0.81 -16.16 -7.56
N ARG A 41 1.28 -16.18 -8.80
CA ARG A 41 0.39 -16.08 -9.97
C ARG A 41 -0.57 -17.24 -10.06
N GLU A 42 -0.12 -18.43 -9.68
CA GLU A 42 -0.93 -19.64 -9.66
C GLU A 42 -1.67 -19.84 -8.34
N ALA A 43 -1.33 -19.04 -7.32
CA ALA A 43 -1.90 -19.16 -5.98
C ALA A 43 -2.79 -17.98 -5.62
N ARG A 44 -3.43 -17.34 -6.62
CA ARG A 44 -4.30 -16.17 -6.40
C ARG A 44 -5.42 -16.46 -5.41
N SER A 45 -5.91 -17.70 -5.35
CA SER A 45 -6.94 -18.10 -4.40
C SER A 45 -6.50 -17.97 -2.94
N LYS A 46 -5.19 -17.90 -2.70
CA LYS A 46 -4.65 -17.71 -1.35
C LYS A 46 -4.46 -16.23 -1.00
N MET A 47 -4.63 -15.35 -1.98
CA MET A 47 -4.48 -13.91 -1.78
C MET A 47 -5.79 -13.30 -1.31
N GLU A 48 -5.67 -12.24 -0.51
CA GLU A 48 -6.82 -11.52 0.00
C GLU A 48 -7.24 -10.45 -1.02
N ALA A 49 -8.53 -10.44 -1.37
CA ALA A 49 -9.08 -9.41 -2.26
C ALA A 49 -9.39 -8.14 -1.48
N VAL A 50 -9.24 -6.99 -2.13
CA VAL A 50 -9.59 -5.69 -1.55
C VAL A 50 -10.86 -5.17 -2.26
N PRO A 51 -12.06 -5.48 -1.73
CA PRO A 51 -13.31 -5.13 -2.41
C PRO A 51 -13.59 -3.63 -2.48
N GLU A 52 -12.96 -2.83 -1.62
CA GLU A 52 -13.10 -1.38 -1.62
C GLU A 52 -12.54 -0.73 -2.89
N CYS A 53 -11.64 -1.42 -3.58
CA CYS A 53 -11.11 -0.95 -4.86
C CYS A 53 -12.01 -1.41 -6.00
N MET A 54 -12.36 -0.49 -6.91
CA MET A 54 -13.10 -0.87 -8.12
C MET A 54 -12.23 -1.69 -9.05
N THR A 55 -10.94 -1.42 -9.04
CA THR A 55 -9.94 -2.20 -9.76
C THR A 55 -9.60 -3.45 -8.93
N PRO A 56 -9.54 -4.64 -9.53
CA PRO A 56 -9.17 -5.84 -8.77
C PRO A 56 -7.77 -5.70 -8.16
N VAL A 57 -7.71 -5.71 -6.83
CA VAL A 57 -6.44 -5.67 -6.09
C VAL A 57 -6.42 -6.88 -5.16
N PHE A 58 -5.32 -7.64 -5.20
CA PHE A 58 -5.12 -8.79 -4.34
C PHE A 58 -3.81 -8.63 -3.60
N LEU A 59 -3.76 -9.11 -2.37
CA LEU A 59 -2.52 -9.04 -1.59
C LEU A 59 -2.34 -10.26 -0.70
N ILE A 60 -1.09 -10.50 -0.33
CA ILE A 60 -0.72 -11.54 0.62
C ILE A 60 0.49 -11.05 1.41
N ALA A 61 0.57 -11.47 2.68
CA ALA A 61 1.71 -11.15 3.54
C ALA A 61 2.50 -12.41 3.82
N GLU A 62 3.81 -12.25 3.97
CA GLU A 62 4.70 -13.32 4.41
C GLU A 62 5.51 -12.83 5.59
N LYS A 63 5.85 -13.74 6.48
CA LYS A 63 6.67 -13.43 7.65
C LYS A 63 8.12 -13.85 7.36
N GLU A 64 9.05 -12.93 7.60
CA GLU A 64 10.48 -13.18 7.44
C GLU A 64 11.20 -13.10 8.78
N ALA A 65 12.50 -13.36 8.76
CA ALA A 65 13.33 -13.33 9.96
C ALA A 65 13.21 -12.01 10.71
N GLY A 66 13.22 -12.05 12.05
CA GLY A 66 13.06 -10.86 12.88
C GLY A 66 11.63 -10.38 12.99
N ASN A 67 10.66 -11.25 12.71
CA ASN A 67 9.23 -10.92 12.74
C ASN A 67 8.84 -9.80 11.77
N ARG A 68 9.59 -9.66 10.69
CA ARG A 68 9.31 -8.66 9.66
C ARG A 68 8.26 -9.21 8.70
N ILE A 69 7.38 -8.32 8.25
CA ILE A 69 6.29 -8.67 7.33
C ILE A 69 6.60 -8.12 5.95
N VAL A 70 6.52 -9.00 4.96
CA VAL A 70 6.72 -8.63 3.55
C VAL A 70 5.40 -8.84 2.82
N PHE A 71 5.03 -7.86 2.01
CA PHE A 71 3.77 -7.89 1.26
C PHE A 71 4.02 -8.11 -0.23
N HIS A 72 3.09 -8.81 -0.87
CA HIS A 72 3.05 -8.96 -2.31
C HIS A 72 1.65 -8.55 -2.77
N LEU A 73 1.58 -7.68 -3.76
CA LEU A 73 0.31 -7.17 -4.26
C LEU A 73 0.21 -7.41 -5.76
N ASP A 74 -1.00 -7.77 -6.21
CA ASP A 74 -1.31 -7.92 -7.63
C ASP A 74 -2.29 -6.83 -8.02
N ILE A 75 -1.84 -5.90 -8.86
CA ILE A 75 -2.59 -4.72 -9.25
C ILE A 75 -2.48 -4.58 -10.77
N PRO A 76 -3.61 -4.43 -11.49
CA PRO A 76 -3.58 -4.29 -12.95
C PRO A 76 -2.75 -3.08 -13.39
N PRO A 77 -1.89 -3.23 -14.40
CA PRO A 77 -1.04 -2.13 -14.87
C PRO A 77 -1.81 -1.01 -15.56
N GLN A 78 -3.04 -1.28 -16.01
CA GLN A 78 -3.87 -0.27 -16.67
C GLN A 78 -4.53 0.72 -15.71
N SER A 79 -4.29 0.58 -14.41
CA SER A 79 -4.80 1.49 -13.38
C SER A 79 -3.63 2.17 -12.67
N PRO A 80 -2.94 3.12 -13.33
CA PRO A 80 -1.70 3.69 -12.79
C PRO A 80 -1.87 4.44 -11.47
N THR A 81 -3.00 5.12 -11.29
CA THR A 81 -3.23 5.85 -10.03
C THR A 81 -3.43 4.89 -8.86
N VAL A 82 -4.23 3.85 -9.05
CA VAL A 82 -4.45 2.81 -8.03
C VAL A 82 -3.13 2.11 -7.71
N ARG A 83 -2.40 1.75 -8.77
CA ARG A 83 -1.11 1.08 -8.61
C ARG A 83 -0.11 1.97 -7.87
N GLY A 84 -0.11 3.29 -8.16
CA GLY A 84 0.76 4.24 -7.47
C GLY A 84 0.42 4.37 -6.00
N LEU A 85 -0.86 4.47 -5.66
CA LEU A 85 -1.30 4.56 -4.26
C LEU A 85 -0.92 3.29 -3.50
N ALA A 86 -1.15 2.12 -4.08
CA ALA A 86 -0.77 0.86 -3.45
C ALA A 86 0.75 0.74 -3.29
N SER A 87 1.50 1.27 -4.26
CA SER A 87 2.96 1.27 -4.19
C SER A 87 3.48 2.16 -3.05
N VAL A 88 2.80 3.26 -2.75
CA VAL A 88 3.12 4.10 -1.58
C VAL A 88 3.04 3.26 -0.31
N LEU A 89 1.94 2.52 -0.13
CA LEU A 89 1.78 1.64 1.03
C LEU A 89 2.82 0.53 1.04
N PHE A 90 3.07 -0.08 -0.11
CA PHE A 90 4.08 -1.13 -0.23
C PHE A 90 5.45 -0.61 0.21
N ASN A 91 5.87 0.53 -0.31
CA ASN A 91 7.18 1.11 0.02
C ASN A 91 7.26 1.57 1.48
N GLY A 92 6.15 2.05 2.02
CA GLY A 92 6.13 2.56 3.39
C GLY A 92 6.04 1.49 4.46
N LEU A 93 5.47 0.34 4.15
CA LEU A 93 5.18 -0.69 5.16
C LEU A 93 5.95 -1.99 4.96
N ASN A 94 6.51 -2.22 3.78
CA ASN A 94 7.16 -3.50 3.51
C ASN A 94 8.40 -3.70 4.39
N GLY A 95 8.49 -4.85 5.04
CA GLY A 95 9.62 -5.18 5.89
C GLY A 95 9.53 -4.69 7.32
N LEU A 96 8.40 -4.11 7.72
CA LEU A 96 8.17 -3.67 9.10
C LEU A 96 7.68 -4.82 9.97
N THR A 97 7.75 -4.63 11.29
CA THR A 97 7.16 -5.59 12.23
C THR A 97 5.64 -5.41 12.28
N LEU A 98 4.94 -6.41 12.80
CA LEU A 98 3.48 -6.32 12.98
C LEU A 98 3.09 -5.09 13.80
N GLU A 99 3.82 -4.83 14.89
CA GLU A 99 3.52 -3.69 15.77
C GLU A 99 3.62 -2.38 15.02
N GLU A 100 4.68 -2.22 14.22
CA GLU A 100 4.87 -1.01 13.41
C GLU A 100 3.75 -0.83 12.39
N ILE A 101 3.37 -1.91 11.73
CA ILE A 101 2.28 -1.88 10.74
C ILE A 101 0.96 -1.48 11.39
N LEU A 102 0.64 -2.10 12.53
CA LEU A 102 -0.61 -1.82 13.23
C LEU A 102 -0.66 -0.43 13.85
N SER A 103 0.51 0.18 14.09
CA SER A 103 0.58 1.53 14.65
C SER A 103 0.19 2.62 13.65
N VAL A 104 0.16 2.31 12.36
CA VAL A 104 -0.18 3.30 11.33
C VAL A 104 -1.67 3.61 11.38
N PRO A 105 -2.08 4.86 11.67
CA PRO A 105 -3.50 5.19 11.70
C PRO A 105 -4.09 5.17 10.29
N ALA A 106 -5.40 4.87 10.21
CA ALA A 106 -6.09 4.79 8.92
C ALA A 106 -6.03 6.12 8.14
N ASP A 107 -5.97 7.23 8.86
CA ASP A 107 -5.95 8.58 8.27
C ASP A 107 -4.55 9.17 8.17
N PHE A 108 -3.51 8.34 8.22
CA PHE A 108 -2.12 8.81 8.20
C PHE A 108 -1.82 9.73 7.02
N PHE A 109 -2.57 9.58 5.94
CA PHE A 109 -2.33 10.27 4.67
C PHE A 109 -2.88 11.69 4.61
N LEU A 110 -3.62 12.16 5.61
CA LEU A 110 -4.23 13.49 5.57
C LEU A 110 -3.25 14.61 5.24
N PRO A 111 -2.04 14.64 5.82
CA PRO A 111 -1.08 15.70 5.46
C PRO A 111 -0.60 15.65 4.02
N MET A 112 -0.76 14.52 3.35
CA MET A 112 -0.36 14.37 1.94
C MET A 112 -1.28 15.12 0.99
N LYS A 113 -2.48 15.45 1.44
CA LYS A 113 -3.50 16.16 0.64
C LYS A 113 -3.74 15.47 -0.71
N LEU A 114 -3.90 14.15 -0.66
CA LEU A 114 -4.11 13.33 -1.86
C LEU A 114 -5.43 13.66 -2.56
N ASP A 115 -6.40 14.21 -1.82
CA ASP A 115 -7.68 14.63 -2.38
C ASP A 115 -7.54 15.72 -3.45
N GLU A 116 -6.40 16.41 -3.49
CA GLU A 116 -6.11 17.38 -4.55
C GLU A 116 -5.81 16.69 -5.89
N ALA A 117 -5.39 15.44 -5.85
CA ALA A 117 -4.91 14.72 -7.03
C ALA A 117 -5.77 13.52 -7.40
N VAL A 118 -6.48 12.91 -6.46
CA VAL A 118 -7.26 11.69 -6.70
C VAL A 118 -8.66 11.82 -6.12
N SER A 119 -9.60 11.05 -6.65
CA SER A 119 -11.00 11.08 -6.22
C SER A 119 -11.18 10.44 -4.83
N GLN A 120 -12.29 10.79 -4.17
CA GLN A 120 -12.63 10.18 -2.88
C GLN A 120 -12.78 8.66 -3.01
N GLN A 121 -13.31 8.18 -4.12
CA GLN A 121 -13.46 6.76 -4.37
C GLN A 121 -12.10 6.04 -4.37
N ARG A 122 -11.09 6.65 -4.97
CA ARG A 122 -9.74 6.09 -4.96
C ARG A 122 -9.10 6.13 -3.59
N LEU A 123 -9.40 7.18 -2.81
CA LEU A 123 -8.93 7.25 -1.43
C LEU A 123 -9.60 6.17 -0.58
N ASN A 124 -10.86 5.88 -0.82
CA ASN A 124 -11.54 4.78 -0.12
C ASN A 124 -10.86 3.44 -0.41
N GLY A 125 -10.48 3.21 -1.68
CA GLY A 125 -9.72 2.03 -2.07
C GLY A 125 -8.36 1.99 -1.40
N PHE A 126 -7.67 3.13 -1.34
CA PHE A 126 -6.37 3.27 -0.68
C PHE A 126 -6.47 2.87 0.80
N MET A 127 -7.49 3.39 1.49
CA MET A 127 -7.74 3.03 2.89
C MET A 127 -8.06 1.54 3.04
N GLY A 128 -8.79 0.98 2.07
CA GLY A 128 -9.09 -0.44 2.04
C GLY A 128 -7.84 -1.30 1.90
N VAL A 129 -6.91 -0.90 1.04
CA VAL A 129 -5.63 -1.62 0.89
C VAL A 129 -4.88 -1.63 2.21
N LEU A 130 -4.79 -0.50 2.90
CA LEU A 130 -4.13 -0.44 4.21
C LEU A 130 -4.81 -1.37 5.22
N ALA A 131 -6.14 -1.35 5.29
CA ALA A 131 -6.88 -2.20 6.22
C ALA A 131 -6.61 -3.68 5.93
N HIS A 132 -6.60 -4.08 4.67
CA HIS A 132 -6.34 -5.47 4.30
C HIS A 132 -4.88 -5.86 4.50
N MET A 133 -3.94 -4.93 4.34
CA MET A 133 -2.54 -5.19 4.67
C MET A 133 -2.38 -5.48 6.16
N LYS A 134 -3.05 -4.70 7.01
CA LYS A 134 -3.04 -4.94 8.46
C LYS A 134 -3.65 -6.30 8.79
N HIS A 135 -4.76 -6.63 8.16
CA HIS A 135 -5.42 -7.92 8.36
C HIS A 135 -4.52 -9.08 7.95
N ALA A 136 -3.89 -8.99 6.79
CA ALA A 136 -2.98 -10.01 6.30
C ALA A 136 -1.76 -10.15 7.22
N ALA A 137 -1.25 -9.03 7.75
CA ALA A 137 -0.11 -9.05 8.67
C ALA A 137 -0.46 -9.77 9.98
N VAL A 138 -1.65 -9.52 10.54
CA VAL A 138 -2.11 -10.22 11.74
C VAL A 138 -2.25 -11.70 11.44
N LYS A 139 -2.85 -12.05 10.33
CA LYS A 139 -3.08 -13.44 9.93
C LYS A 139 -1.78 -14.21 9.83
N VAL A 140 -0.78 -13.68 9.12
CA VAL A 140 0.49 -14.38 8.92
C VAL A 140 1.30 -14.44 10.22
N SER A 141 1.15 -13.48 11.09
CA SER A 141 1.86 -13.46 12.38
C SER A 141 1.35 -14.51 13.36
N SER A 142 0.11 -14.96 13.19
CA SER A 142 -0.48 -15.99 14.06
C SER A 142 -0.27 -17.41 13.55
N GLU A 143 0.38 -17.56 12.41
CA GLU A 143 0.70 -18.88 11.82
C GLU A 143 1.98 -19.47 12.38
#